data_cce06a8b02659512881722abf2df05d3
#
_entry.id   cce06a8b02659512881722abf2df05d3
#
_cell.length_a   1.000
_cell.length_b   1.000
_cell.length_c   1.000
_cell.angle_alpha   90.00
_cell.angle_beta   90.00
_cell.angle_gamma   90.00
#
_symmetry.space_group_name_H-M   'P 1'
#
loop_
_entity.id
_entity.type
_entity.pdbx_description
1 polymer ?
#
loop_
_entity_poly.entity_id
_entity_poly.type
_entity_poly.pdbx_seq_one_letter_code
_entity_poly.pdbx_strand_id
1 'polypeptide(L)'
;MQVSELPAPDQTISRSLAQALLASKSDYTGCRLEVMPDKGLAHQHVRIVGTGVIARIPKQSQLSLCAQDNLRYQAAAFRRASRGGHAPKLIDILLPSPSLPRGALLVEEIIGTTPCLPADLGAISRAMASFHALPLPIEAQRAPLRHSIDPLKDMLDEISQQAAFLDQACLSPTSLREIRQGLKNLAQRCDARARPPRRLISFDTHPGNFLMTPNHLAILVDLEKARYSYPSFDLAHATLYTSTTWDTETYAELTHEHVLSAYTAWEDAMDAATAQATRGWHGPLRLAMWLWSITWCAKWRLLSQRKSAESATEDWSYELSSESLISHVRGRVDHYLSAEIVHQVWAECQTLEREL
;
A
#
# COMPACT_ATOMS: atom_id res chain seq x y z
N MET A 1 -16.25 25.32 -39.13
CA MET A 1 -15.83 24.08 -38.45
C MET A 1 -15.76 24.39 -36.97
N GLN A 2 -16.78 23.97 -36.23
CA GLN A 2 -16.74 24.05 -34.74
C GLN A 2 -15.70 23.02 -34.25
N VAL A 3 -14.64 23.50 -33.63
CA VAL A 3 -13.75 22.66 -32.85
C VAL A 3 -14.56 22.18 -31.63
N SER A 4 -15.01 20.93 -31.63
CA SER A 4 -15.63 20.35 -30.44
C SER A 4 -14.54 20.29 -29.36
N GLU A 5 -14.65 21.15 -28.36
CA GLU A 5 -13.82 21.03 -27.15
C GLU A 5 -14.00 19.62 -26.58
N LEU A 6 -12.89 18.91 -26.40
CA LEU A 6 -12.89 17.64 -25.69
C LEU A 6 -13.43 17.89 -24.28
N PRO A 7 -14.39 17.09 -23.79
CA PRO A 7 -14.92 17.27 -22.45
C PRO A 7 -13.81 17.16 -21.41
N ALA A 8 -13.88 17.96 -20.35
CA ALA A 8 -12.93 17.90 -19.25
C ALA A 8 -12.82 16.45 -18.72
N PRO A 9 -11.62 16.00 -18.29
CA PRO A 9 -11.39 14.62 -17.82
C PRO A 9 -12.44 14.14 -16.79
N ASP A 10 -12.83 15.00 -15.88
CA ASP A 10 -13.85 14.72 -14.85
C ASP A 10 -15.25 14.44 -15.43
N GLN A 11 -15.63 15.13 -16.52
CA GLN A 11 -16.89 14.88 -17.20
C GLN A 11 -16.86 13.56 -17.97
N THR A 12 -15.70 13.16 -18.47
CA THR A 12 -15.51 11.91 -19.19
C THR A 12 -15.69 10.71 -18.26
N ILE A 13 -15.02 10.72 -17.08
CA ILE A 13 -15.11 9.60 -16.13
C ILE A 13 -16.51 9.47 -15.52
N SER A 14 -17.15 10.58 -15.17
CA SER A 14 -18.53 10.58 -14.66
C SER A 14 -19.51 9.98 -15.68
N ARG A 15 -19.36 10.34 -16.97
CA ARG A 15 -20.17 9.78 -18.05
C ARG A 15 -19.93 8.29 -18.24
N SER A 16 -18.67 7.86 -18.25
CA SER A 16 -18.28 6.46 -18.36
C SER A 16 -18.86 5.61 -17.22
N LEU A 17 -18.77 6.10 -16.00
CA LEU A 17 -19.33 5.44 -14.82
C LEU A 17 -20.87 5.38 -14.89
N ALA A 18 -21.55 6.48 -15.28
CA ALA A 18 -23.00 6.51 -15.44
C ALA A 18 -23.48 5.47 -16.46
N GLN A 19 -22.79 5.34 -17.59
CA GLN A 19 -23.08 4.31 -18.60
C GLN A 19 -22.88 2.89 -18.06
N ALA A 20 -21.82 2.65 -17.29
CA ALA A 20 -21.55 1.35 -16.69
C ALA A 20 -22.61 0.98 -15.64
N LEU A 21 -23.04 1.93 -14.80
CA LEU A 21 -24.12 1.75 -13.82
C LEU A 21 -25.46 1.42 -14.52
N LEU A 22 -25.78 2.12 -15.60
CA LEU A 22 -26.97 1.84 -16.40
C LEU A 22 -26.92 0.45 -17.04
N ALA A 23 -25.80 0.10 -17.67
CA ALA A 23 -25.61 -1.19 -18.35
C ALA A 23 -25.68 -2.38 -17.38
N SER A 24 -25.18 -2.22 -16.15
CA SER A 24 -25.24 -3.24 -15.10
C SER A 24 -26.58 -3.30 -14.36
N LYS A 25 -27.54 -2.40 -14.69
CA LYS A 25 -28.80 -2.25 -13.95
C LYS A 25 -28.60 -2.04 -12.46
N SER A 26 -27.56 -1.28 -12.11
CA SER A 26 -27.23 -0.97 -10.72
C SER A 26 -28.32 -0.13 -10.04
N ASP A 27 -28.55 -0.35 -8.75
CA ASP A 27 -29.45 0.46 -7.92
C ASP A 27 -29.03 1.94 -7.86
N TYR A 28 -27.79 2.24 -8.26
CA TYR A 28 -27.22 3.59 -8.30
C TYR A 28 -27.40 4.29 -9.67
N THR A 29 -28.16 3.69 -10.59
CA THR A 29 -28.45 4.29 -11.90
C THR A 29 -29.19 5.62 -11.74
N GLY A 30 -28.68 6.67 -12.38
CA GLY A 30 -29.27 8.01 -12.33
C GLY A 30 -28.86 8.85 -11.10
N CYS A 31 -28.11 8.31 -10.17
CA CYS A 31 -27.57 9.08 -9.06
C CYS A 31 -26.59 10.15 -9.55
N ARG A 32 -26.50 11.27 -8.81
CA ARG A 32 -25.51 12.31 -9.04
C ARG A 32 -24.10 11.77 -8.73
N LEU A 33 -23.17 12.00 -9.63
CA LEU A 33 -21.77 11.58 -9.53
C LEU A 33 -20.87 12.80 -9.29
N GLU A 34 -19.94 12.67 -8.37
CA GLU A 34 -18.95 13.70 -8.03
C GLU A 34 -17.55 13.09 -8.06
N VAL A 35 -16.70 13.55 -8.98
CA VAL A 35 -15.31 13.12 -9.05
C VAL A 35 -14.55 13.67 -7.86
N MET A 36 -13.87 12.80 -7.14
CA MET A 36 -13.06 13.20 -5.99
C MET A 36 -11.65 13.62 -6.44
N PRO A 37 -10.96 14.48 -5.68
CA PRO A 37 -9.59 14.84 -5.96
C PRO A 37 -8.70 13.60 -6.11
N ASP A 38 -7.85 13.63 -7.13
CA ASP A 38 -6.93 12.53 -7.44
C ASP A 38 -5.72 12.59 -6.52
N LYS A 39 -5.69 11.74 -5.50
CA LYS A 39 -4.60 11.66 -4.52
C LYS A 39 -3.67 10.46 -4.74
N GLY A 40 -3.99 9.55 -5.68
CA GLY A 40 -3.29 8.28 -5.80
C GLY A 40 -2.89 7.90 -7.23
N LEU A 41 -1.86 7.04 -7.31
CA LEU A 41 -1.34 6.52 -8.57
C LEU A 41 -2.25 5.47 -9.22
N ALA A 42 -2.98 4.70 -8.41
CA ALA A 42 -3.61 3.47 -8.85
C ALA A 42 -5.10 3.61 -9.15
N HIS A 43 -5.80 4.54 -8.50
CA HIS A 43 -7.27 4.65 -8.60
C HIS A 43 -7.75 6.07 -8.78
N GLN A 44 -8.85 6.19 -9.52
CA GLN A 44 -9.71 7.37 -9.51
C GLN A 44 -10.96 7.07 -8.70
N HIS A 45 -11.44 8.04 -7.93
CA HIS A 45 -12.58 7.88 -7.04
C HIS A 45 -13.73 8.78 -7.48
N VAL A 46 -14.95 8.22 -7.50
CA VAL A 46 -16.18 8.97 -7.81
C VAL A 46 -17.19 8.68 -6.72
N ARG A 47 -17.62 9.72 -6.02
CA ARG A 47 -18.69 9.64 -5.02
C ARG A 47 -20.04 9.49 -5.70
N ILE A 48 -20.84 8.55 -5.26
CA ILE A 48 -22.27 8.43 -5.65
C ILE A 48 -23.07 9.18 -4.59
N VAL A 49 -23.39 10.43 -4.89
CA VAL A 49 -23.87 11.41 -3.91
C VAL A 49 -25.13 10.94 -3.19
N GLY A 50 -25.15 11.01 -1.87
CA GLY A 50 -26.30 10.68 -1.02
C GLY A 50 -26.50 9.19 -0.75
N THR A 51 -25.60 8.32 -1.22
CA THR A 51 -25.74 6.85 -1.08
C THR A 51 -24.79 6.25 -0.06
N GLY A 52 -23.76 6.97 0.37
CA GLY A 52 -22.67 6.40 1.18
C GLY A 52 -21.77 5.43 0.42
N VAL A 53 -21.70 5.55 -0.91
CA VAL A 53 -20.91 4.67 -1.77
C VAL A 53 -19.94 5.47 -2.64
N ILE A 54 -18.74 4.91 -2.80
CA ILE A 54 -17.69 5.42 -3.70
C ILE A 54 -17.40 4.36 -4.77
N ALA A 55 -17.33 4.78 -6.02
CA ALA A 55 -16.76 3.98 -7.10
C ALA A 55 -15.22 4.17 -7.12
N ARG A 56 -14.48 3.07 -6.93
CA ARG A 56 -13.02 2.99 -7.11
C ARG A 56 -12.74 2.44 -8.50
N ILE A 57 -12.20 3.27 -9.36
CA ILE A 57 -11.92 2.95 -10.76
C ILE A 57 -10.41 2.77 -10.92
N PRO A 58 -9.91 1.56 -11.19
CA PRO A 58 -8.48 1.34 -11.36
C PRO A 58 -7.93 2.09 -12.59
N LYS A 59 -6.88 2.87 -12.46
CA LYS A 59 -6.12 3.45 -13.56
C LYS A 59 -5.15 2.42 -14.14
N GLN A 60 -4.55 1.62 -13.28
CA GLN A 60 -3.58 0.56 -13.60
C GLN A 60 -3.65 -0.57 -12.57
N SER A 61 -2.90 -1.64 -12.78
CA SER A 61 -2.70 -2.69 -11.78
C SER A 61 -1.26 -2.68 -11.31
N GLN A 62 -1.04 -2.43 -10.02
CA GLN A 62 0.30 -2.53 -9.41
C GLN A 62 0.80 -3.98 -9.30
N LEU A 63 -0.05 -4.97 -9.62
CA LEU A 63 0.30 -6.39 -9.64
C LEU A 63 0.42 -6.95 -11.05
N SER A 64 0.41 -6.09 -12.08
CA SER A 64 0.45 -6.46 -13.50
C SER A 64 -0.66 -7.42 -13.92
N LEU A 65 -1.83 -7.32 -13.30
CA LEU A 65 -3.00 -8.14 -13.60
C LEU A 65 -3.83 -7.51 -14.72
N CYS A 66 -4.48 -8.34 -15.54
CA CYS A 66 -5.51 -7.84 -16.46
C CYS A 66 -6.68 -7.21 -15.67
N ALA A 67 -7.50 -6.38 -16.34
CA ALA A 67 -8.57 -5.61 -15.68
C ALA A 67 -9.51 -6.48 -14.84
N GLN A 68 -9.94 -7.61 -15.38
CA GLN A 68 -10.86 -8.52 -14.70
C GLN A 68 -10.23 -9.19 -13.48
N ASP A 69 -8.98 -9.66 -13.59
CA ASP A 69 -8.28 -10.29 -12.48
C ASP A 69 -7.90 -9.29 -11.41
N ASN A 70 -7.56 -8.04 -11.79
CA ASN A 70 -7.31 -6.95 -10.86
C ASN A 70 -8.56 -6.63 -10.01
N LEU A 71 -9.74 -6.54 -10.63
CA LEU A 71 -11.00 -6.35 -9.90
C LEU A 71 -11.32 -7.51 -8.97
N ARG A 72 -11.13 -8.76 -9.45
CA ARG A 72 -11.34 -9.96 -8.61
C ARG A 72 -10.42 -9.98 -7.40
N TYR A 73 -9.15 -9.60 -7.61
CA TYR A 73 -8.15 -9.51 -6.56
C TYR A 73 -8.56 -8.49 -5.48
N GLN A 74 -8.82 -7.26 -5.91
CA GLN A 74 -9.19 -6.18 -5.00
C GLN A 74 -10.53 -6.47 -4.30
N ALA A 75 -11.54 -6.99 -5.02
CA ALA A 75 -12.81 -7.38 -4.42
C ALA A 75 -12.63 -8.44 -3.32
N ALA A 76 -11.73 -9.41 -3.52
CA ALA A 76 -11.42 -10.40 -2.50
C ALA A 76 -10.70 -9.78 -1.30
N ALA A 77 -9.82 -8.79 -1.51
CA ALA A 77 -9.15 -8.06 -0.45
C ALA A 77 -10.17 -7.31 0.43
N PHE A 78 -11.05 -6.51 -0.17
CA PHE A 78 -12.11 -5.79 0.57
C PHE A 78 -13.05 -6.73 1.32
N ARG A 79 -13.55 -7.80 0.68
CA ARG A 79 -14.44 -8.79 1.33
C ARG A 79 -13.80 -9.46 2.53
N ARG A 80 -12.49 -9.64 2.53
CA ARG A 80 -11.75 -10.29 3.62
C ARG A 80 -11.40 -9.31 4.71
N ALA A 81 -10.78 -8.18 4.37
CA ALA A 81 -10.32 -7.20 5.35
C ALA A 81 -11.49 -6.53 6.10
N SER A 82 -12.61 -6.24 5.42
CA SER A 82 -13.78 -5.60 6.03
C SER A 82 -14.41 -6.42 7.18
N ARG A 83 -14.12 -7.72 7.25
CA ARG A 83 -14.56 -8.56 8.38
C ARG A 83 -13.92 -8.14 9.71
N GLY A 84 -12.76 -7.48 9.66
CA GLY A 84 -12.10 -6.90 10.84
C GLY A 84 -12.75 -5.59 11.32
N GLY A 85 -13.65 -4.99 10.56
CA GLY A 85 -14.33 -3.73 10.92
C GLY A 85 -13.52 -2.46 10.68
N HIS A 86 -12.28 -2.57 10.20
CA HIS A 86 -11.38 -1.44 9.94
C HIS A 86 -11.00 -1.29 8.45
N ALA A 87 -11.87 -1.73 7.56
CA ALA A 87 -11.77 -1.51 6.11
C ALA A 87 -13.18 -1.34 5.51
N PRO A 88 -13.33 -0.57 4.42
CA PRO A 88 -14.62 -0.36 3.76
C PRO A 88 -15.24 -1.68 3.30
N LYS A 89 -16.55 -1.79 3.37
CA LYS A 89 -17.28 -2.92 2.80
C LYS A 89 -17.29 -2.82 1.28
N LEU A 90 -17.13 -3.94 0.61
CA LEU A 90 -17.44 -4.06 -0.80
C LEU A 90 -18.96 -4.15 -0.96
N ILE A 91 -19.53 -3.24 -1.73
CA ILE A 91 -20.96 -3.17 -2.02
C ILE A 91 -21.26 -3.93 -3.31
N ASP A 92 -20.57 -3.59 -4.42
CA ASP A 92 -20.80 -4.22 -5.72
C ASP A 92 -19.54 -4.12 -6.61
N ILE A 93 -19.59 -4.77 -7.77
CA ILE A 93 -18.51 -4.80 -8.77
C ILE A 93 -19.09 -4.47 -10.14
N LEU A 94 -18.64 -3.38 -10.74
CA LEU A 94 -18.90 -3.09 -12.15
C LEU A 94 -17.80 -3.75 -13.00
N LEU A 95 -18.18 -4.76 -13.76
CA LEU A 95 -17.23 -5.49 -14.61
C LEU A 95 -16.68 -4.61 -15.74
N PRO A 96 -15.50 -4.93 -16.29
CA PRO A 96 -14.96 -4.24 -17.45
C PRO A 96 -15.95 -4.22 -18.61
N SER A 97 -16.11 -3.04 -19.21
CA SER A 97 -17.04 -2.78 -20.31
C SER A 97 -16.42 -1.77 -21.28
N PRO A 98 -16.98 -1.58 -22.50
CA PRO A 98 -16.50 -0.57 -23.44
C PRO A 98 -16.48 0.85 -22.86
N SER A 99 -17.46 1.21 -22.01
CA SER A 99 -17.50 2.52 -21.34
C SER A 99 -16.59 2.62 -20.13
N LEU A 100 -16.28 1.50 -19.48
CA LEU A 100 -15.42 1.43 -18.31
C LEU A 100 -14.43 0.25 -18.43
N PRO A 101 -13.35 0.39 -19.25
CA PRO A 101 -12.51 -0.75 -19.66
C PRO A 101 -11.84 -1.50 -18.51
N ARG A 102 -11.62 -0.86 -17.37
CA ARG A 102 -11.03 -1.49 -16.17
C ARG A 102 -12.08 -1.85 -15.13
N GLY A 103 -13.36 -1.54 -15.36
CA GLY A 103 -14.43 -1.72 -14.39
C GLY A 103 -14.27 -0.82 -13.16
N ALA A 104 -15.04 -1.09 -12.11
CA ALA A 104 -14.93 -0.41 -10.81
C ALA A 104 -15.38 -1.30 -9.67
N LEU A 105 -14.88 -1.01 -8.47
CA LEU A 105 -15.44 -1.50 -7.21
C LEU A 105 -16.32 -0.42 -6.60
N LEU A 106 -17.55 -0.76 -6.24
CA LEU A 106 -18.41 0.06 -5.40
C LEU A 106 -18.15 -0.32 -3.95
N VAL A 107 -17.62 0.62 -3.18
CA VAL A 107 -17.25 0.41 -1.77
C VAL A 107 -17.94 1.42 -0.88
N GLU A 108 -18.05 1.09 0.40
CA GLU A 108 -18.55 1.99 1.45
C GLU A 108 -17.73 3.29 1.46
N GLU A 109 -18.41 4.43 1.49
CA GLU A 109 -17.78 5.72 1.69
C GLU A 109 -17.42 5.89 3.17
N ILE A 110 -16.15 6.09 3.46
CA ILE A 110 -15.67 6.37 4.81
C ILE A 110 -15.60 7.89 5.01
N ILE A 111 -16.41 8.38 5.93
CA ILE A 111 -16.34 9.79 6.36
C ILE A 111 -15.27 9.90 7.44
N GLY A 112 -14.21 10.61 7.13
CA GLY A 112 -13.08 10.75 8.04
C GLY A 112 -12.06 11.77 7.54
N THR A 113 -11.03 11.99 8.35
CA THR A 113 -9.89 12.87 8.05
C THR A 113 -8.60 12.07 7.94
N THR A 114 -7.57 12.64 7.34
CA THR A 114 -6.22 12.07 7.38
C THR A 114 -5.73 11.94 8.83
N PRO A 115 -4.98 10.88 9.17
CA PRO A 115 -4.41 10.71 10.50
C PRO A 115 -3.44 11.84 10.88
N CYS A 116 -3.46 12.24 12.14
CA CYS A 116 -2.49 13.15 12.74
C CYS A 116 -1.43 12.32 13.50
N LEU A 117 -0.24 12.17 12.92
CA LEU A 117 0.85 11.45 13.57
C LEU A 117 1.64 12.36 14.52
N PRO A 118 2.15 11.81 15.63
CA PRO A 118 2.09 10.41 16.07
C PRO A 118 0.81 10.06 16.85
N ALA A 119 -0.09 11.02 17.11
CA ALA A 119 -1.25 10.84 18.01
C ALA A 119 -2.17 9.66 17.59
N ASP A 120 -2.40 9.47 16.28
CA ASP A 120 -3.30 8.44 15.76
C ASP A 120 -2.62 7.09 15.52
N LEU A 121 -1.29 6.97 15.77
CA LEU A 121 -0.52 5.77 15.43
C LEU A 121 -1.03 4.53 16.16
N GLY A 122 -1.44 4.67 17.42
CA GLY A 122 -2.06 3.58 18.18
C GLY A 122 -3.39 3.10 17.59
N ALA A 123 -4.19 4.00 17.01
CA ALA A 123 -5.43 3.62 16.33
C ALA A 123 -5.14 2.89 15.01
N ILE A 124 -4.12 3.32 14.26
CA ILE A 124 -3.62 2.64 13.06
C ILE A 124 -3.15 1.21 13.40
N SER A 125 -2.38 1.04 14.49
CA SER A 125 -1.91 -0.27 14.94
C SER A 125 -3.07 -1.21 15.29
N ARG A 126 -4.09 -0.72 16.01
CA ARG A 126 -5.30 -1.50 16.31
C ARG A 126 -6.10 -1.85 15.05
N ALA A 127 -6.18 -0.93 14.08
CA ALA A 127 -6.82 -1.20 12.79
C ALA A 127 -6.11 -2.35 12.05
N MET A 128 -4.77 -2.34 12.01
CA MET A 128 -3.99 -3.45 11.45
C MET A 128 -4.24 -4.75 12.20
N ALA A 129 -4.22 -4.72 13.53
CA ALA A 129 -4.49 -5.92 14.34
C ALA A 129 -5.85 -6.55 14.01
N SER A 130 -6.87 -5.75 13.71
CA SER A 130 -8.24 -6.22 13.42
C SER A 130 -8.31 -7.18 12.23
N PHE A 131 -7.60 -6.90 11.13
CA PHE A 131 -7.59 -7.80 9.97
C PHE A 131 -6.46 -8.84 10.06
N HIS A 132 -5.36 -8.57 10.78
CA HIS A 132 -4.35 -9.58 11.11
C HIS A 132 -4.89 -10.69 12.02
N ALA A 133 -5.84 -10.38 12.88
CA ALA A 133 -6.50 -11.36 13.76
C ALA A 133 -7.45 -12.31 13.02
N LEU A 134 -7.82 -11.99 11.78
CA LEU A 134 -8.70 -12.87 11.00
C LEU A 134 -8.06 -14.25 10.77
N PRO A 135 -8.82 -15.34 10.90
CA PRO A 135 -8.30 -16.68 10.68
C PRO A 135 -7.69 -16.83 9.28
N LEU A 136 -6.53 -17.47 9.21
CA LEU A 136 -5.93 -17.81 7.92
C LEU A 136 -6.79 -18.89 7.23
N PRO A 137 -7.36 -18.64 6.03
CA PRO A 137 -8.14 -19.63 5.32
C PRO A 137 -7.28 -20.85 4.92
N ILE A 138 -7.92 -21.98 4.68
CA ILE A 138 -7.26 -23.12 4.03
C ILE A 138 -6.71 -22.70 2.68
N GLU A 139 -5.66 -23.35 2.22
CA GLU A 139 -4.90 -22.92 1.05
C GLU A 139 -5.76 -22.71 -0.21
N ALA A 140 -6.67 -23.63 -0.49
CA ALA A 140 -7.60 -23.54 -1.62
C ALA A 140 -8.53 -22.32 -1.60
N GLN A 141 -8.72 -21.68 -0.45
CA GLN A 141 -9.57 -20.50 -0.28
C GLN A 141 -8.79 -19.19 -0.26
N ARG A 142 -7.44 -19.21 -0.35
CA ARG A 142 -6.62 -17.99 -0.31
C ARG A 142 -6.65 -17.24 -1.63
N ALA A 143 -6.76 -17.95 -2.76
CA ALA A 143 -6.91 -17.30 -4.07
C ALA A 143 -8.11 -16.33 -4.07
N PRO A 144 -8.06 -15.25 -4.84
CA PRO A 144 -7.00 -14.81 -5.75
C PRO A 144 -5.84 -14.05 -5.07
N LEU A 145 -5.89 -13.83 -3.73
CA LEU A 145 -4.85 -13.07 -3.05
C LEU A 145 -3.52 -13.85 -3.07
N ARG A 146 -2.43 -13.12 -3.26
CA ARG A 146 -1.08 -13.68 -3.18
C ARG A 146 -0.88 -14.40 -1.84
N HIS A 147 -0.33 -15.58 -1.88
CA HIS A 147 0.02 -16.36 -0.70
C HIS A 147 1.23 -17.22 -1.03
N SER A 148 2.27 -17.08 -0.26
CA SER A 148 3.50 -17.82 -0.40
C SER A 148 3.67 -18.83 0.73
N ILE A 149 4.47 -19.86 0.48
CA ILE A 149 4.91 -20.80 1.51
C ILE A 149 5.90 -20.08 2.45
N ASP A 150 6.79 -19.26 1.89
CA ASP A 150 7.78 -18.46 2.63
C ASP A 150 7.80 -17.00 2.15
N PRO A 151 6.92 -16.13 2.68
CA PRO A 151 6.85 -14.72 2.30
C PRO A 151 8.14 -13.92 2.53
N LEU A 152 9.01 -14.35 3.47
CA LEU A 152 10.29 -13.69 3.70
C LEU A 152 11.27 -13.95 2.56
N LYS A 153 11.28 -15.18 2.05
CA LYS A 153 12.12 -15.54 0.90
C LYS A 153 11.66 -14.81 -0.35
N ASP A 154 10.36 -14.78 -0.62
CA ASP A 154 9.82 -14.01 -1.75
C ASP A 154 10.18 -12.53 -1.65
N MET A 155 10.12 -11.97 -0.44
CA MET A 155 10.53 -10.58 -0.20
C MET A 155 12.02 -10.37 -0.48
N LEU A 156 12.89 -11.29 -0.05
CA LEU A 156 14.32 -11.23 -0.35
C LEU A 156 14.59 -11.33 -1.85
N ASP A 157 13.87 -12.20 -2.55
CA ASP A 157 13.99 -12.36 -4.01
C ASP A 157 13.58 -11.06 -4.73
N GLU A 158 12.47 -10.42 -4.34
CA GLU A 158 12.01 -9.13 -4.87
C GLU A 158 13.03 -8.01 -4.59
N ILE A 159 13.49 -7.90 -3.35
CA ILE A 159 14.54 -6.94 -2.96
C ILE A 159 15.82 -7.16 -3.76
N SER A 160 16.23 -8.41 -3.98
CA SER A 160 17.44 -8.75 -4.73
C SER A 160 17.34 -8.32 -6.20
N GLN A 161 16.18 -8.48 -6.82
CA GLN A 161 15.92 -7.99 -8.19
C GLN A 161 16.00 -6.46 -8.25
N GLN A 162 15.43 -5.75 -7.28
CA GLN A 162 15.51 -4.30 -7.20
C GLN A 162 16.93 -3.81 -6.87
N ALA A 163 17.68 -4.55 -6.05
CA ALA A 163 19.06 -4.22 -5.66
C ALA A 163 20.04 -4.21 -6.84
N ALA A 164 19.71 -4.85 -7.96
CA ALA A 164 20.51 -4.78 -9.20
C ALA A 164 20.68 -3.34 -9.73
N PHE A 165 19.81 -2.41 -9.32
CA PHE A 165 19.88 -1.00 -9.70
C PHE A 165 20.75 -0.14 -8.78
N LEU A 166 21.19 -0.64 -7.63
CA LEU A 166 21.91 0.14 -6.61
C LEU A 166 23.20 0.78 -7.13
N ASP A 167 23.98 0.06 -7.90
CA ASP A 167 25.28 0.56 -8.39
C ASP A 167 25.14 1.71 -9.38
N GLN A 168 24.00 1.81 -10.06
CA GLN A 168 23.70 2.86 -11.03
C GLN A 168 22.90 4.02 -10.41
N ALA A 169 22.41 3.87 -9.18
CA ALA A 169 21.52 4.85 -8.53
C ALA A 169 22.27 6.07 -7.93
N CYS A 170 23.57 6.23 -8.20
CA CYS A 170 24.41 7.34 -7.73
C CYS A 170 24.39 7.51 -6.19
N LEU A 171 24.43 6.40 -5.46
CA LEU A 171 24.49 6.39 -4.00
C LEU A 171 25.93 6.66 -3.49
N SER A 172 26.05 7.21 -2.27
CA SER A 172 27.34 7.32 -1.62
C SER A 172 27.95 5.94 -1.36
N PRO A 173 29.30 5.81 -1.33
CA PRO A 173 29.93 4.54 -0.98
C PRO A 173 29.52 4.02 0.40
N THR A 174 29.22 4.91 1.34
CA THR A 174 28.74 4.55 2.69
C THR A 174 27.33 3.97 2.62
N SER A 175 26.40 4.66 1.94
CA SER A 175 25.02 4.16 1.74
C SER A 175 24.99 2.79 1.08
N LEU A 176 25.82 2.59 0.05
CA LEU A 176 25.94 1.28 -0.61
C LEU A 176 26.41 0.19 0.34
N ARG A 177 27.38 0.48 1.21
CA ARG A 177 27.88 -0.49 2.20
C ARG A 177 26.78 -0.83 3.22
N GLU A 178 26.05 0.16 3.73
CA GLU A 178 24.97 -0.04 4.72
C GLU A 178 23.83 -0.86 4.14
N ILE A 179 23.35 -0.52 2.94
CA ILE A 179 22.31 -1.26 2.25
C ILE A 179 22.75 -2.71 1.97
N ARG A 180 23.99 -2.92 1.48
CA ARG A 180 24.53 -4.26 1.22
C ARG A 180 24.72 -5.07 2.51
N GLN A 181 25.10 -4.42 3.61
CA GLN A 181 25.14 -5.10 4.91
C GLN A 181 23.74 -5.52 5.36
N GLY A 182 22.74 -4.66 5.17
CA GLY A 182 21.33 -5.00 5.43
C GLY A 182 20.86 -6.20 4.61
N LEU A 183 21.18 -6.23 3.31
CA LEU A 183 20.85 -7.37 2.43
C LEU A 183 21.50 -8.68 2.93
N LYS A 184 22.76 -8.62 3.35
CA LYS A 184 23.46 -9.78 3.92
C LYS A 184 22.80 -10.25 5.22
N ASN A 185 22.46 -9.32 6.12
CA ASN A 185 21.78 -9.63 7.37
C ASN A 185 20.42 -10.29 7.12
N LEU A 186 19.62 -9.74 6.18
CA LEU A 186 18.34 -10.32 5.82
C LEU A 186 18.47 -11.72 5.21
N ALA A 187 19.45 -11.95 4.33
CA ALA A 187 19.72 -13.26 3.75
C ALA A 187 20.02 -14.31 4.85
N GLN A 188 20.83 -13.94 5.85
CA GLN A 188 21.13 -14.81 6.99
C GLN A 188 19.87 -15.14 7.81
N ARG A 189 18.94 -14.18 7.95
CA ARG A 189 17.65 -14.44 8.62
C ARG A 189 16.75 -15.39 7.81
N CYS A 190 16.84 -15.37 6.48
CA CYS A 190 16.11 -16.32 5.63
C CYS A 190 16.56 -17.78 5.81
N ASP A 191 17.80 -18.04 6.26
CA ASP A 191 18.30 -19.38 6.57
C ASP A 191 17.70 -19.98 7.84
N ALA A 192 17.12 -19.17 8.72
CA ALA A 192 16.43 -19.66 9.91
C ALA A 192 15.20 -20.49 9.50
N ARG A 193 14.95 -21.61 10.23
CA ARG A 193 13.80 -22.48 9.93
C ARG A 193 12.48 -21.92 10.49
N ALA A 194 12.52 -21.20 11.61
CA ALA A 194 11.34 -20.59 12.21
C ALA A 194 10.81 -19.45 11.34
N ARG A 195 9.49 -19.26 11.35
CA ARG A 195 8.80 -18.16 10.69
C ARG A 195 7.65 -17.69 11.56
N PRO A 196 7.29 -16.39 11.55
CA PRO A 196 6.09 -15.92 12.23
C PRO A 196 4.83 -16.44 11.54
N PRO A 197 3.66 -16.41 12.22
CA PRO A 197 2.41 -16.86 11.64
C PRO A 197 1.99 -15.94 10.48
N ARG A 198 1.56 -16.56 9.38
CA ARG A 198 1.00 -15.83 8.23
C ARG A 198 -0.41 -15.35 8.56
N ARG A 199 -0.73 -14.12 8.17
CA ARG A 199 -2.04 -13.48 8.33
C ARG A 199 -2.41 -12.72 7.05
N LEU A 200 -3.65 -12.26 6.95
CA LEU A 200 -4.01 -11.27 5.95
C LEU A 200 -3.32 -9.96 6.31
N ILE A 201 -2.54 -9.40 5.40
CA ILE A 201 -1.89 -8.09 5.53
C ILE A 201 -2.27 -7.19 4.35
N SER A 202 -2.20 -5.88 4.50
CA SER A 202 -2.37 -4.93 3.40
C SER A 202 -1.15 -4.84 2.51
N PHE A 203 0.04 -4.90 3.09
CA PHE A 203 1.32 -4.63 2.44
C PHE A 203 1.46 -3.19 1.89
N ASP A 204 0.52 -2.31 2.24
CA ASP A 204 0.55 -0.88 1.88
C ASP A 204 -0.11 -0.03 2.98
N THR A 205 0.46 -0.09 4.16
CA THR A 205 -0.07 0.54 5.38
C THR A 205 0.60 1.87 5.71
N HIS A 206 1.12 2.60 4.71
CA HIS A 206 1.56 3.96 5.01
C HIS A 206 0.38 4.81 5.52
N PRO A 207 0.63 5.77 6.45
CA PRO A 207 -0.45 6.47 7.14
C PRO A 207 -1.47 7.16 6.25
N GLY A 208 -1.07 7.64 5.07
CA GLY A 208 -1.97 8.26 4.09
C GLY A 208 -3.05 7.32 3.52
N ASN A 209 -2.91 5.99 3.72
CA ASN A 209 -3.93 5.01 3.34
C ASN A 209 -4.98 4.78 4.43
N PHE A 210 -4.94 5.53 5.55
CA PHE A 210 -5.94 5.47 6.60
C PHE A 210 -6.78 6.74 6.66
N LEU A 211 -8.04 6.58 7.06
CA LEU A 211 -8.94 7.67 7.44
C LEU A 211 -9.34 7.52 8.91
N MET A 212 -9.25 8.61 9.65
CA MET A 212 -9.73 8.68 11.04
C MET A 212 -11.19 9.10 11.06
N THR A 213 -12.06 8.19 11.51
CA THR A 213 -13.49 8.51 11.66
C THR A 213 -13.74 9.47 12.84
N PRO A 214 -14.93 10.12 12.90
CA PRO A 214 -15.30 10.95 14.07
C PRO A 214 -15.26 10.20 15.41
N ASN A 215 -15.36 8.87 15.39
CA ASN A 215 -15.26 8.02 16.58
C ASN A 215 -13.82 7.56 16.87
N HIS A 216 -12.83 8.21 16.30
CA HIS A 216 -11.40 7.90 16.46
C HIS A 216 -11.01 6.47 16.05
N LEU A 217 -11.73 5.87 15.09
CA LEU A 217 -11.34 4.60 14.47
C LEU A 217 -10.53 4.88 13.21
N ALA A 218 -9.39 4.23 13.08
CA ALA A 218 -8.64 4.22 11.83
C ALA A 218 -9.24 3.19 10.87
N ILE A 219 -9.53 3.61 9.64
CA ILE A 219 -10.04 2.74 8.56
C ILE A 219 -9.03 2.72 7.42
N LEU A 220 -8.53 1.55 7.09
CA LEU A 220 -7.63 1.34 5.95
C LEU A 220 -8.43 1.32 4.65
N VAL A 221 -8.20 2.29 3.77
CA VAL A 221 -8.99 2.48 2.55
C VAL A 221 -8.34 1.94 1.28
N ASP A 222 -7.05 1.58 1.32
CA ASP A 222 -6.37 0.96 0.18
C ASP A 222 -5.87 -0.46 0.48
N LEU A 223 -6.40 -1.41 -0.30
CA LEU A 223 -6.18 -2.85 -0.13
C LEU A 223 -5.68 -3.53 -1.41
N GLU A 224 -5.20 -2.77 -2.39
CA GLU A 224 -4.84 -3.34 -3.70
C GLU A 224 -3.65 -4.31 -3.66
N LYS A 225 -2.77 -4.17 -2.66
CA LYS A 225 -1.60 -5.05 -2.44
C LYS A 225 -1.84 -6.13 -1.39
N ALA A 226 -3.06 -6.23 -0.82
CA ALA A 226 -3.37 -7.14 0.27
C ALA A 226 -3.01 -8.60 -0.09
N ARG A 227 -2.40 -9.30 0.85
CA ARG A 227 -1.89 -10.66 0.65
C ARG A 227 -1.84 -11.44 1.97
N TYR A 228 -1.57 -12.73 1.88
CA TYR A 228 -1.25 -13.52 3.07
C TYR A 228 0.26 -13.54 3.30
N SER A 229 0.70 -12.87 4.35
CA SER A 229 2.11 -12.71 4.70
C SER A 229 2.26 -12.46 6.20
N TYR A 230 3.34 -11.81 6.62
CA TYR A 230 3.65 -11.59 8.03
C TYR A 230 3.21 -10.20 8.50
N PRO A 231 2.47 -10.10 9.62
CA PRO A 231 1.96 -8.83 10.17
C PRO A 231 3.00 -7.73 10.34
N SER A 232 4.22 -8.09 10.72
CA SER A 232 5.29 -7.11 10.96
C SER A 232 5.71 -6.33 9.69
N PHE A 233 5.38 -6.79 8.49
CA PHE A 233 5.56 -5.98 7.28
C PHE A 233 4.66 -4.75 7.30
N ASP A 234 3.39 -4.91 7.70
CA ASP A 234 2.46 -3.79 7.81
C ASP A 234 2.88 -2.82 8.93
N LEU A 235 3.27 -3.35 10.10
CA LEU A 235 3.76 -2.54 11.21
C LEU A 235 5.00 -1.73 10.80
N ALA A 236 5.94 -2.36 10.12
CA ALA A 236 7.11 -1.69 9.60
C ALA A 236 6.72 -0.61 8.59
N HIS A 237 5.84 -0.92 7.64
CA HIS A 237 5.42 0.04 6.62
C HIS A 237 4.65 1.23 7.21
N ALA A 238 3.85 1.04 8.26
CA ALA A 238 3.14 2.11 8.94
C ALA A 238 4.06 3.04 9.76
N THR A 239 5.29 2.61 10.12
CA THR A 239 6.16 3.31 11.08
C THR A 239 7.56 3.63 10.55
N LEU A 240 7.93 3.18 9.35
CA LEU A 240 9.21 3.52 8.73
C LEU A 240 9.26 4.99 8.30
N TYR A 241 10.39 5.63 8.46
CA TYR A 241 10.65 6.99 8.00
C TYR A 241 10.23 7.20 6.54
N THR A 242 10.56 6.25 5.65
CA THR A 242 10.20 6.31 4.23
C THR A 242 8.70 6.24 3.95
N SER A 243 7.89 5.87 4.91
CA SER A 243 6.43 5.80 4.80
C SER A 243 5.74 6.97 5.50
N THR A 244 6.18 7.31 6.73
CA THR A 244 5.58 8.37 7.53
C THR A 244 5.90 9.77 7.02
N THR A 245 6.93 9.89 6.18
CA THR A 245 7.32 11.16 5.51
C THR A 245 6.96 11.17 4.03
N TRP A 246 6.27 10.14 3.51
CA TRP A 246 5.89 10.05 2.10
C TRP A 246 4.84 11.08 1.70
N ASP A 247 3.73 11.08 2.40
CA ASP A 247 2.59 11.96 2.13
C ASP A 247 2.71 13.26 2.94
N THR A 248 2.52 14.41 2.30
CA THR A 248 2.60 15.71 2.96
C THR A 248 1.50 15.94 3.97
N GLU A 249 0.32 15.31 3.80
CA GLU A 249 -0.82 15.46 4.71
C GLU A 249 -0.65 14.65 6.00
N THR A 250 0.15 13.57 5.96
CA THR A 250 0.41 12.70 7.12
C THR A 250 1.88 12.71 7.55
N TYR A 251 2.64 13.72 7.07
CA TYR A 251 4.07 13.80 7.35
C TYR A 251 4.37 13.83 8.84
N ALA A 252 5.20 12.90 9.30
CA ALA A 252 5.76 12.92 10.64
C ALA A 252 7.08 12.13 10.71
N GLU A 253 8.03 12.67 11.46
CA GLU A 253 9.24 11.95 11.88
C GLU A 253 8.95 11.32 13.25
N LEU A 254 8.94 9.99 13.30
CA LEU A 254 8.64 9.26 14.52
C LEU A 254 9.89 9.13 15.39
N THR A 255 9.73 9.27 16.69
CA THR A 255 10.75 8.88 17.65
C THR A 255 10.74 7.38 17.89
N HIS A 256 11.80 6.86 18.49
CA HIS A 256 11.89 5.47 18.94
C HIS A 256 10.69 5.04 19.78
N GLU A 257 10.33 5.88 20.76
CA GLU A 257 9.18 5.63 21.65
C GLU A 257 7.86 5.52 20.87
N HIS A 258 7.65 6.37 19.86
CA HIS A 258 6.47 6.30 19.00
C HIS A 258 6.40 4.97 18.26
N VAL A 259 7.54 4.49 17.72
CA VAL A 259 7.60 3.20 17.02
C VAL A 259 7.32 2.05 17.99
N LEU A 260 8.00 1.98 19.14
CA LEU A 260 7.78 0.93 20.14
C LEU A 260 6.33 0.91 20.64
N SER A 261 5.75 2.10 20.91
CA SER A 261 4.34 2.22 21.31
C SER A 261 3.36 1.68 20.25
N ALA A 262 3.67 1.88 18.96
CA ALA A 262 2.84 1.34 17.87
C ALA A 262 2.87 -0.19 17.84
N TYR A 263 4.05 -0.80 17.99
CA TYR A 263 4.18 -2.25 18.04
C TYR A 263 3.50 -2.84 19.28
N THR A 264 3.67 -2.22 20.45
CA THR A 264 2.96 -2.60 21.68
C THR A 264 1.45 -2.52 21.51
N ALA A 265 0.93 -1.42 20.93
CA ALA A 265 -0.51 -1.28 20.69
C ALA A 265 -1.08 -2.36 19.76
N TRP A 266 -0.29 -2.84 18.80
CA TRP A 266 -0.66 -3.97 17.96
C TRP A 266 -0.62 -5.29 18.74
N GLU A 267 0.45 -5.54 19.51
CA GLU A 267 0.58 -6.77 20.32
C GLU A 267 -0.56 -6.91 21.33
N ASP A 268 -0.93 -5.81 22.00
CA ASP A 268 -2.03 -5.76 22.97
C ASP A 268 -3.41 -6.03 22.32
N ALA A 269 -3.55 -5.70 21.04
CA ALA A 269 -4.78 -5.93 20.28
C ALA A 269 -4.86 -7.33 19.64
N MET A 270 -3.75 -8.08 19.61
CA MET A 270 -3.69 -9.44 19.07
C MET A 270 -3.93 -10.49 20.14
N ASP A 271 -4.24 -11.73 19.70
CA ASP A 271 -4.17 -12.86 20.61
C ASP A 271 -2.72 -13.11 21.07
N ALA A 272 -2.55 -13.48 22.35
CA ALA A 272 -1.25 -13.61 23.00
C ALA A 272 -0.30 -14.59 22.26
N ALA A 273 -0.82 -15.67 21.69
CA ALA A 273 -0.01 -16.66 20.99
C ALA A 273 0.56 -16.10 19.67
N THR A 274 -0.27 -15.38 18.91
CA THR A 274 0.18 -14.71 17.68
C THR A 274 1.17 -13.58 17.99
N ALA A 275 0.88 -12.73 18.99
CA ALA A 275 1.78 -11.67 19.42
C ALA A 275 3.15 -12.24 19.81
N GLN A 276 3.20 -13.24 20.67
CA GLN A 276 4.44 -13.88 21.11
C GLN A 276 5.22 -14.54 19.95
N ALA A 277 4.53 -15.21 19.03
CA ALA A 277 5.16 -15.86 17.88
C ALA A 277 5.71 -14.86 16.85
N THR A 278 5.22 -13.61 16.87
CA THR A 278 5.62 -12.54 15.92
C THR A 278 6.71 -11.64 16.49
N ARG A 279 6.78 -11.46 17.82
CA ARG A 279 7.67 -10.51 18.50
C ARG A 279 9.13 -10.59 18.04
N GLY A 280 9.74 -11.73 18.02
CA GLY A 280 11.15 -11.89 17.59
C GLY A 280 11.37 -11.67 16.07
N TRP A 281 10.31 -11.31 15.32
CA TRP A 281 10.36 -11.06 13.89
C TRP A 281 10.11 -9.58 13.53
N HIS A 282 9.74 -8.74 14.49
CA HIS A 282 9.47 -7.33 14.24
C HIS A 282 10.69 -6.62 13.65
N GLY A 283 11.84 -6.71 14.30
CA GLY A 283 13.08 -6.10 13.81
C GLY A 283 13.53 -6.63 12.44
N PRO A 284 13.68 -7.95 12.24
CA PRO A 284 14.06 -8.51 10.94
C PRO A 284 13.12 -8.12 9.79
N LEU A 285 11.79 -8.08 10.03
CA LEU A 285 10.82 -7.71 8.98
C LEU A 285 10.76 -6.19 8.76
N ARG A 286 11.09 -5.37 9.78
CA ARG A 286 11.32 -3.94 9.60
C ARG A 286 12.52 -3.68 8.69
N LEU A 287 13.63 -4.36 8.92
CA LEU A 287 14.79 -4.30 8.02
C LEU A 287 14.43 -4.70 6.59
N ALA A 288 13.67 -5.79 6.42
CA ALA A 288 13.24 -6.23 5.10
C ALA A 288 12.36 -5.18 4.39
N MET A 289 11.42 -4.55 5.11
CA MET A 289 10.57 -3.50 4.55
C MET A 289 11.37 -2.24 4.19
N TRP A 290 12.33 -1.84 5.00
CA TRP A 290 13.24 -0.74 4.65
C TRP A 290 14.04 -1.06 3.39
N LEU A 291 14.63 -2.25 3.31
CA LEU A 291 15.39 -2.68 2.13
C LEU A 291 14.52 -2.70 0.87
N TRP A 292 13.28 -3.18 0.98
CA TRP A 292 12.32 -3.15 -0.12
C TRP A 292 12.06 -1.71 -0.58
N SER A 293 11.81 -0.80 0.35
CA SER A 293 11.56 0.61 0.07
C SER A 293 12.76 1.29 -0.62
N ILE A 294 13.97 1.13 -0.06
CA ILE A 294 15.16 1.82 -0.56
C ILE A 294 15.64 1.26 -1.92
N THR A 295 15.51 -0.04 -2.14
CA THR A 295 15.85 -0.66 -3.42
C THR A 295 14.80 -0.34 -4.50
N TRP A 296 13.51 -0.19 -4.13
CA TRP A 296 12.50 0.35 -5.02
C TRP A 296 12.83 1.79 -5.43
N CYS A 297 13.25 2.64 -4.50
CA CYS A 297 13.69 4.00 -4.82
C CYS A 297 14.85 4.02 -5.82
N ALA A 298 15.84 3.13 -5.65
CA ALA A 298 16.97 3.00 -6.58
C ALA A 298 16.51 2.57 -7.97
N LYS A 299 15.65 1.56 -8.06
CA LYS A 299 15.02 1.11 -9.32
C LYS A 299 14.24 2.25 -9.96
N TRP A 300 13.36 2.92 -9.22
CA TRP A 300 12.53 4.01 -9.73
C TRP A 300 13.37 5.17 -10.29
N ARG A 301 14.43 5.60 -9.58
CA ARG A 301 15.34 6.67 -10.02
C ARG A 301 15.89 6.42 -11.42
N LEU A 302 16.21 5.18 -11.76
CA LEU A 302 16.77 4.81 -13.05
C LEU A 302 15.70 4.62 -14.13
N LEU A 303 14.62 3.94 -13.80
CA LEU A 303 13.60 3.58 -14.79
C LEU A 303 12.69 4.76 -15.15
N SER A 304 12.39 5.65 -14.19
CA SER A 304 11.57 6.85 -14.43
C SER A 304 12.20 7.84 -15.39
N GLN A 305 13.51 7.76 -15.65
CA GLN A 305 14.21 8.59 -16.64
C GLN A 305 14.05 8.07 -18.08
N ARG A 306 13.61 6.83 -18.25
CA ARG A 306 13.39 6.23 -19.57
C ARG A 306 12.03 6.67 -20.12
N LYS A 307 12.03 7.33 -21.28
CA LYS A 307 10.82 7.87 -21.93
C LYS A 307 10.03 6.86 -22.77
N SER A 308 10.24 5.55 -22.64
CA SER A 308 9.54 4.60 -23.49
C SER A 308 8.67 3.64 -22.69
N ALA A 309 7.46 3.44 -23.20
CA ALA A 309 6.42 2.54 -22.73
C ALA A 309 6.75 1.05 -22.94
N GLU A 310 7.99 0.61 -22.72
CA GLU A 310 8.38 -0.78 -23.03
C GLU A 310 8.08 -1.78 -21.92
N SER A 311 7.54 -1.39 -20.78
CA SER A 311 7.15 -2.38 -19.77
C SER A 311 5.72 -2.17 -19.25
N ALA A 312 4.82 -2.97 -19.77
CA ALA A 312 3.48 -3.18 -19.19
C ALA A 312 3.50 -3.82 -17.79
N THR A 313 4.68 -3.97 -17.20
CA THR A 313 4.94 -4.71 -15.94
C THR A 313 5.42 -3.83 -14.79
N GLU A 314 5.37 -2.49 -14.92
CA GLU A 314 5.86 -1.59 -13.90
C GLU A 314 4.74 -1.12 -12.97
N ASP A 315 5.06 -1.05 -11.67
CA ASP A 315 4.19 -0.49 -10.61
C ASP A 315 3.91 1.01 -10.80
N TRP A 316 4.49 1.62 -11.82
CA TRP A 316 4.45 3.04 -12.13
C TRP A 316 4.26 3.28 -13.63
N SER A 317 3.30 4.13 -13.99
CA SER A 317 3.14 4.65 -15.36
C SER A 317 3.28 6.17 -15.37
N TYR A 318 4.31 6.65 -16.07
CA TYR A 318 4.52 8.07 -16.29
C TYR A 318 3.33 8.72 -17.03
N GLU A 319 2.75 8.01 -17.99
CA GLU A 319 1.63 8.48 -18.82
C GLU A 319 0.32 8.66 -18.06
N LEU A 320 0.14 7.93 -16.94
CA LEU A 320 -1.07 7.96 -16.12
C LEU A 320 -0.93 8.84 -14.86
N SER A 321 0.20 9.51 -14.70
CA SER A 321 0.53 10.30 -13.51
C SER A 321 0.64 11.78 -13.84
N SER A 322 0.12 12.66 -12.98
CA SER A 322 0.29 14.10 -13.13
C SER A 322 1.75 14.51 -12.92
N GLU A 323 2.17 15.59 -13.56
CA GLU A 323 3.55 16.13 -13.42
C GLU A 323 3.87 16.48 -11.96
N SER A 324 2.90 16.99 -11.21
CA SER A 324 3.03 17.28 -9.78
C SER A 324 3.33 16.03 -8.96
N LEU A 325 2.65 14.92 -9.26
CA LEU A 325 2.87 13.63 -8.60
C LEU A 325 4.25 13.04 -8.94
N ILE A 326 4.67 13.14 -10.20
CA ILE A 326 6.02 12.72 -10.63
C ILE A 326 7.10 13.53 -9.90
N SER A 327 6.92 14.85 -9.80
CA SER A 327 7.83 15.72 -9.08
C SER A 327 7.89 15.38 -7.58
N HIS A 328 6.74 15.11 -6.96
CA HIS A 328 6.67 14.67 -5.57
C HIS A 328 7.45 13.37 -5.35
N VAL A 329 7.17 12.33 -6.15
CA VAL A 329 7.87 11.04 -6.04
C VAL A 329 9.38 11.20 -6.23
N ARG A 330 9.81 11.99 -7.22
CA ARG A 330 11.22 12.28 -7.44
C ARG A 330 11.87 12.91 -6.21
N GLY A 331 11.23 13.93 -5.65
CA GLY A 331 11.73 14.59 -4.44
C GLY A 331 11.87 13.64 -3.26
N ARG A 332 10.90 12.73 -3.05
CA ARG A 332 10.98 11.71 -1.98
C ARG A 332 12.08 10.69 -2.25
N VAL A 333 12.16 10.17 -3.48
CA VAL A 333 13.21 9.21 -3.88
C VAL A 333 14.60 9.81 -3.67
N ASP A 334 14.83 11.06 -4.09
CA ASP A 334 16.12 11.72 -3.93
C ASP A 334 16.46 11.95 -2.46
N HIS A 335 15.48 12.33 -1.65
CA HIS A 335 15.63 12.48 -0.21
C HIS A 335 15.99 11.15 0.47
N TYR A 336 15.23 10.08 0.20
CA TYR A 336 15.47 8.77 0.84
C TYR A 336 16.78 8.11 0.44
N LEU A 337 17.29 8.38 -0.75
CA LEU A 337 18.57 7.89 -1.23
C LEU A 337 19.76 8.78 -0.81
N SER A 338 19.52 9.88 -0.08
CA SER A 338 20.61 10.70 0.47
C SER A 338 21.43 9.93 1.51
N ALA A 339 22.72 10.28 1.65
CA ALA A 339 23.60 9.58 2.57
C ALA A 339 23.15 9.71 4.03
N GLU A 340 22.60 10.85 4.38
CA GLU A 340 22.08 11.16 5.72
C GLU A 340 20.90 10.25 6.06
N ILE A 341 19.89 10.18 5.20
CA ILE A 341 18.67 9.42 5.47
C ILE A 341 18.93 7.91 5.42
N VAL A 342 19.74 7.43 4.47
CA VAL A 342 20.15 6.01 4.47
C VAL A 342 20.80 5.63 5.79
N HIS A 343 21.75 6.45 6.28
CA HIS A 343 22.43 6.20 7.55
C HIS A 343 21.47 6.26 8.74
N GLN A 344 20.61 7.29 8.80
CA GLN A 344 19.61 7.47 9.86
C GLN A 344 18.70 6.23 9.97
N VAL A 345 18.09 5.80 8.88
CA VAL A 345 17.14 4.67 8.90
C VAL A 345 17.83 3.34 9.13
N TRP A 346 19.07 3.17 8.61
CA TRP A 346 19.89 2.00 8.91
C TRP A 346 20.20 1.89 10.41
N ALA A 347 20.66 2.98 11.02
CA ALA A 347 20.95 3.03 12.47
C ALA A 347 19.70 2.77 13.31
N GLU A 348 18.55 3.34 12.92
CA GLU A 348 17.26 3.08 13.56
C GLU A 348 16.87 1.60 13.49
N CYS A 349 16.98 0.97 12.31
CA CYS A 349 16.67 -0.46 12.14
C CYS A 349 17.55 -1.33 13.05
N GLN A 350 18.86 -1.00 13.19
CA GLN A 350 19.77 -1.75 14.05
C GLN A 350 19.46 -1.60 15.54
N THR A 351 19.01 -0.42 15.95
CA THR A 351 18.66 -0.16 17.35
C THR A 351 17.34 -0.87 17.69
N LEU A 352 16.31 -0.68 16.86
CA LEU A 352 15.00 -1.32 17.04
C LEU A 352 15.04 -2.85 16.94
N GLU A 353 15.98 -3.45 16.20
CA GLU A 353 16.13 -4.92 16.16
C GLU A 353 16.45 -5.52 17.53
N ARG A 354 16.99 -4.72 18.46
CA ARG A 354 17.32 -5.18 19.81
C ARG A 354 16.19 -4.96 20.81
N GLU A 355 15.26 -4.08 20.49
CA GLU A 355 14.19 -3.63 21.40
C GLU A 355 12.84 -4.24 21.02
N LEU A 356 12.65 -4.63 19.76
CA LEU A 356 11.48 -5.31 19.17
C LEU A 356 11.71 -6.84 19.10
#